data_183c2e8f2237a9e26f1fa859919c3853
#
_entry.id   183c2e8f2237a9e26f1fa859919c3853
#
_cell.length_a   1.000
_cell.length_b   1.000
_cell.length_c   1.000
_cell.angle_alpha   90.00
_cell.angle_beta   90.00
_cell.angle_gamma   90.00
#
_symmetry.space_group_name_H-M   'P 1'
#
loop_
_entity.id
_entity.type
_entity.pdbx_description
1 polymer ?
#
loop_
_entity_poly.entity_id
_entity_poly.type
_entity_poly.pdbx_seq_one_letter_code
_entity_poly.pdbx_strand_id
1 'polypeptide(L)'
;KLSSGLSRLVSRDMCDVVMTQVNEDLSRTYGKWKRRAMHDRNYSESREPNVPSMILEILSHQNFKDMKYGHDPNFKFTLSRAIYKGILKFLSFQHQTNYVVQPLPITNFSTSIDVKTNEIKLTWSPVIDTLEATATPEGYVVYVKEGDKDYDNGRYVKSHEFVMKAKPD
;
A
#
# COMPACT_ATOMS: atom_id res chain seq x y z
N LYS A 1 6.52 24.91 19.08
CA LYS A 1 7.47 24.36 18.09
C LYS A 1 8.31 23.30 18.79
N LEU A 2 8.61 22.20 18.10
CA LEU A 2 9.59 21.22 18.54
C LEU A 2 11.01 21.81 18.43
N SER A 3 11.99 21.19 19.09
CA SER A 3 13.40 21.60 19.02
C SER A 3 13.93 21.66 17.57
N SER A 4 13.40 20.80 16.70
CA SER A 4 13.66 20.76 15.24
C SER A 4 13.04 21.92 14.44
N GLY A 5 12.29 22.83 15.07
CA GLY A 5 11.52 23.88 14.38
C GLY A 5 10.19 23.41 13.76
N LEU A 6 9.89 22.11 13.76
CA LEU A 6 8.63 21.57 13.27
C LEU A 6 7.45 21.94 14.18
N SER A 7 6.31 22.10 13.57
CA SER A 7 5.07 22.37 14.30
C SER A 7 4.44 21.07 14.79
N ARG A 8 4.12 21.01 16.08
CA ARG A 8 3.30 19.92 16.65
C ARG A 8 1.93 19.80 15.96
N LEU A 9 1.43 20.90 15.39
CA LEU A 9 0.17 20.91 14.63
C LEU A 9 0.29 20.03 13.39
N VAL A 10 1.41 20.05 12.67
CA VAL A 10 1.63 19.22 11.48
C VAL A 10 1.59 17.73 11.83
N SER A 11 2.22 17.32 12.93
CA SER A 11 2.15 15.93 13.43
C SER A 11 0.72 15.54 13.82
N ARG A 12 -0.03 16.47 14.44
CA ARG A 12 -1.43 16.25 14.79
C ARG A 12 -2.31 16.08 13.56
N ASP A 13 -2.11 16.90 12.53
CA ASP A 13 -2.84 16.83 11.27
C ASP A 13 -2.56 15.49 10.56
N MET A 14 -1.30 15.06 10.52
CA MET A 14 -0.93 13.74 10.01
C MET A 14 -1.64 12.62 10.79
N CYS A 15 -1.61 12.69 12.11
CA CYS A 15 -2.27 11.71 12.97
C CYS A 15 -3.78 11.65 12.69
N ASP A 16 -4.43 12.81 12.54
CA ASP A 16 -5.87 12.89 12.26
C ASP A 16 -6.23 12.27 10.92
N VAL A 17 -5.49 12.57 9.87
CA VAL A 17 -5.70 12.04 8.53
C VAL A 17 -5.49 10.51 8.51
N VAL A 18 -4.39 10.02 9.11
CA VAL A 18 -4.09 8.58 9.15
C VAL A 18 -5.14 7.82 9.98
N MET A 19 -5.49 8.32 11.17
CA MET A 19 -6.51 7.69 12.02
C MET A 19 -7.88 7.65 11.34
N THR A 20 -8.25 8.71 10.61
CA THR A 20 -9.51 8.77 9.85
C THR A 20 -9.51 7.70 8.77
N GLN A 21 -8.45 7.60 7.96
CA GLN A 21 -8.33 6.60 6.91
C GLN A 21 -8.38 5.18 7.45
N VAL A 22 -7.64 4.90 8.53
CA VAL A 22 -7.65 3.58 9.20
C VAL A 22 -9.06 3.24 9.68
N ASN A 23 -9.73 4.18 10.34
CA ASN A 23 -11.08 3.94 10.85
C ASN A 23 -12.11 3.69 9.74
N GLU A 24 -12.01 4.42 8.62
CA GLU A 24 -12.88 4.25 7.46
C GLU A 24 -12.69 2.87 6.81
N ASP A 25 -11.46 2.48 6.48
CA ASP A 25 -11.17 1.21 5.82
C ASP A 25 -11.50 0.00 6.70
N LEU A 26 -11.13 0.05 7.98
CA LEU A 26 -11.46 -1.02 8.92
C LEU A 26 -12.96 -1.12 9.16
N SER A 27 -13.67 0.00 9.22
CA SER A 27 -15.13 0.00 9.39
C SER A 27 -15.85 -0.57 8.16
N ARG A 28 -15.37 -0.31 6.96
CA ARG A 28 -15.93 -0.87 5.72
C ARG A 28 -15.72 -2.37 5.62
N THR A 29 -14.56 -2.86 6.08
CA THR A 29 -14.18 -4.28 5.93
C THR A 29 -14.66 -5.15 7.10
N TYR A 30 -14.56 -4.64 8.32
CA TYR A 30 -14.78 -5.43 9.56
C TYR A 30 -15.97 -4.95 10.38
N GLY A 31 -16.78 -4.02 9.86
CA GLY A 31 -17.91 -3.42 10.58
C GLY A 31 -17.47 -2.27 11.49
N LYS A 32 -18.31 -1.89 12.42
CA LYS A 32 -18.12 -0.70 13.25
C LYS A 32 -16.79 -0.73 14.03
N TRP A 33 -15.85 0.10 13.61
CA TRP A 33 -14.57 0.30 14.25
C TRP A 33 -14.57 1.61 15.05
N LYS A 34 -13.99 1.61 16.25
CA LYS A 34 -13.98 2.81 17.12
C LYS A 34 -12.65 3.54 16.98
N ARG A 35 -12.70 4.79 16.56
CA ARG A 35 -11.59 5.71 16.67
C ARG A 35 -11.46 6.20 18.12
N ARG A 36 -10.26 6.11 18.71
CA ARG A 36 -9.96 6.72 20.01
C ARG A 36 -9.57 8.19 19.85
N ALA A 37 -9.63 8.94 20.95
CA ALA A 37 -9.13 10.31 20.98
C ALA A 37 -7.61 10.32 20.79
N MET A 38 -7.12 11.35 20.11
CA MET A 38 -5.67 11.60 20.03
C MET A 38 -5.15 12.08 21.39
N HIS A 39 -3.97 11.60 21.75
CA HIS A 39 -3.27 12.02 22.96
C HIS A 39 -2.01 12.81 22.59
N ASP A 40 -1.85 13.97 23.23
CA ASP A 40 -0.62 14.74 23.14
C ASP A 40 0.28 14.33 24.33
N ARG A 41 1.28 13.51 24.06
CA ARG A 41 2.22 12.97 25.04
C ARG A 41 3.65 13.27 24.62
N ASN A 42 4.52 13.48 25.62
CA ASN A 42 5.93 13.81 25.40
C ASN A 42 6.77 12.52 25.33
N TYR A 43 6.54 11.71 24.28
CA TYR A 43 7.38 10.54 24.00
C TYR A 43 8.57 10.91 23.13
N SER A 44 9.72 10.24 23.33
CA SER A 44 10.93 10.46 22.53
C SER A 44 10.67 10.17 21.04
N GLU A 45 9.92 9.11 20.74
CA GLU A 45 9.56 8.67 19.37
C GLU A 45 8.78 9.72 18.59
N SER A 46 8.06 10.60 19.28
CA SER A 46 7.32 11.71 18.64
C SER A 46 7.99 13.07 18.79
N ARG A 47 8.98 13.21 19.68
CA ARG A 47 9.67 14.48 19.95
C ARG A 47 10.98 14.63 19.19
N GLU A 48 11.77 13.54 19.10
CA GLU A 48 13.13 13.57 18.55
C GLU A 48 13.20 13.60 17.00
N PRO A 49 12.24 13.01 16.24
CA PRO A 49 12.33 13.03 14.78
C PRO A 49 12.29 14.44 14.18
N ASN A 50 13.05 14.64 13.11
CA ASN A 50 13.07 15.88 12.31
C ASN A 50 11.97 15.92 11.24
N VAL A 51 11.00 15.01 11.31
CA VAL A 51 9.85 14.94 10.42
C VAL A 51 8.57 14.81 11.26
N PRO A 52 7.38 15.11 10.72
CA PRO A 52 6.13 14.82 11.39
C PRO A 52 6.07 13.36 11.83
N SER A 53 5.71 13.13 13.07
CA SER A 53 5.76 11.79 13.69
C SER A 53 4.53 11.53 14.55
N MET A 54 4.17 10.25 14.66
CA MET A 54 3.07 9.77 15.48
C MET A 54 3.36 8.37 16.01
N ILE A 55 2.69 8.01 17.11
CA ILE A 55 2.59 6.64 17.59
C ILE A 55 1.16 6.19 17.32
N LEU A 56 1.00 5.09 16.60
CA LEU A 56 -0.29 4.53 16.25
C LEU A 56 -0.55 3.25 17.07
N GLU A 57 -1.46 3.34 18.05
CA GLU A 57 -1.88 2.22 18.86
C GLU A 57 -3.19 1.64 18.32
N ILE A 58 -3.21 0.37 17.91
CA ILE A 58 -4.32 -0.21 17.16
C ILE A 58 -5.03 -1.29 17.96
N LEU A 59 -4.29 -2.23 18.52
CA LEU A 59 -4.78 -3.42 19.21
C LEU A 59 -4.08 -3.60 20.55
N SER A 60 -4.76 -4.27 21.48
CA SER A 60 -4.17 -4.67 22.76
C SER A 60 -3.86 -6.16 22.76
N HIS A 61 -2.60 -6.53 23.04
CA HIS A 61 -2.19 -7.92 23.19
C HIS A 61 -2.86 -8.63 24.39
N GLN A 62 -3.43 -7.87 25.32
CA GLN A 62 -4.17 -8.40 26.46
C GLN A 62 -5.66 -8.64 26.16
N ASN A 63 -6.13 -8.24 24.97
CA ASN A 63 -7.51 -8.43 24.55
C ASN A 63 -7.60 -9.57 23.53
N PHE A 64 -8.26 -10.67 23.90
CA PHE A 64 -8.39 -11.84 23.03
C PHE A 64 -9.09 -11.52 21.68
N LYS A 65 -10.07 -10.60 21.66
CA LYS A 65 -10.73 -10.18 20.41
C LYS A 65 -9.75 -9.43 19.50
N ASP A 66 -8.92 -8.55 20.07
CA ASP A 66 -7.91 -7.81 19.34
C ASP A 66 -6.86 -8.75 18.77
N MET A 67 -6.47 -9.79 19.52
CA MET A 67 -5.48 -10.77 19.07
C MET A 67 -5.97 -11.61 17.89
N LYS A 68 -7.26 -11.87 17.77
CA LYS A 68 -7.81 -12.51 16.56
C LYS A 68 -7.52 -11.69 15.31
N TYR A 69 -7.73 -10.37 15.36
CA TYR A 69 -7.35 -9.46 14.29
C TYR A 69 -5.82 -9.39 14.11
N GLY A 70 -5.09 -9.29 15.21
CA GLY A 70 -3.63 -9.21 15.20
C GLY A 70 -2.94 -10.41 14.56
N HIS A 71 -3.57 -11.59 14.53
CA HIS A 71 -3.07 -12.79 13.86
C HIS A 71 -3.58 -12.96 12.42
N ASP A 72 -4.64 -12.26 12.03
CA ASP A 72 -5.21 -12.34 10.68
C ASP A 72 -4.34 -11.57 9.66
N PRO A 73 -3.75 -12.25 8.66
CA PRO A 73 -2.96 -11.59 7.62
C PRO A 73 -3.77 -10.62 6.77
N ASN A 74 -5.07 -10.86 6.56
CA ASN A 74 -5.94 -9.96 5.81
C ASN A 74 -6.17 -8.66 6.58
N PHE A 75 -6.35 -8.75 7.90
CA PHE A 75 -6.43 -7.57 8.74
C PHE A 75 -5.14 -6.75 8.70
N LYS A 76 -3.99 -7.42 8.83
CA LYS A 76 -2.67 -6.75 8.75
C LYS A 76 -2.49 -6.03 7.41
N PHE A 77 -2.87 -6.67 6.31
CA PHE A 77 -2.81 -6.06 4.98
C PHE A 77 -3.73 -4.83 4.88
N THR A 78 -5.01 -4.97 5.24
CA THR A 78 -5.98 -3.85 5.20
C THR A 78 -5.52 -2.68 6.05
N LEU A 79 -5.03 -2.95 7.27
CA LEU A 79 -4.51 -1.94 8.17
C LEU A 79 -3.28 -1.23 7.61
N SER A 80 -2.29 -1.99 7.14
CA SER A 80 -1.05 -1.42 6.56
C SER A 80 -1.36 -0.57 5.34
N ARG A 81 -2.30 -1.02 4.49
CA ARG A 81 -2.75 -0.26 3.33
C ARG A 81 -3.50 1.01 3.73
N ALA A 82 -4.34 0.96 4.76
CA ALA A 82 -5.03 2.14 5.27
C ALA A 82 -4.05 3.19 5.84
N ILE A 83 -3.02 2.74 6.56
CA ILE A 83 -1.94 3.62 7.05
C ILE A 83 -1.21 4.26 5.86
N TYR A 84 -0.81 3.47 4.86
CA TYR A 84 -0.17 3.96 3.64
C TYR A 84 -1.02 5.03 2.94
N LYS A 85 -2.31 4.78 2.75
CA LYS A 85 -3.25 5.73 2.14
C LYS A 85 -3.35 7.02 2.96
N GLY A 86 -3.44 6.92 4.29
CA GLY A 86 -3.49 8.07 5.18
C GLY A 86 -2.23 8.93 5.09
N ILE A 87 -1.04 8.31 5.07
CA ILE A 87 0.24 9.02 4.90
C ILE A 87 0.29 9.69 3.52
N LEU A 88 -0.11 8.97 2.46
CA LEU A 88 -0.11 9.50 1.11
C LEU A 88 -1.08 10.69 0.97
N LYS A 89 -2.28 10.63 1.56
CA LYS A 89 -3.22 11.76 1.62
C LYS A 89 -2.60 12.97 2.30
N PHE A 90 -1.98 12.76 3.45
CA PHE A 90 -1.32 13.84 4.18
C PHE A 90 -0.21 14.48 3.34
N LEU A 91 0.66 13.69 2.72
CA LEU A 91 1.75 14.19 1.86
C LEU A 91 1.22 14.92 0.63
N SER A 92 0.21 14.36 -0.04
CA SER A 92 -0.42 14.99 -1.20
C SER A 92 -1.01 16.36 -0.86
N PHE A 93 -1.66 16.48 0.30
CA PHE A 93 -2.17 17.76 0.80
C PHE A 93 -1.04 18.74 1.12
N GLN A 94 0.01 18.31 1.82
CA GLN A 94 1.14 19.18 2.19
C GLN A 94 1.90 19.73 0.97
N HIS A 95 2.03 18.89 -0.08
CA HIS A 95 2.80 19.24 -1.29
C HIS A 95 1.93 19.69 -2.47
N GLN A 96 0.60 19.77 -2.27
CA GLN A 96 -0.37 20.14 -3.32
C GLN A 96 -0.22 19.27 -4.59
N THR A 97 -0.04 17.96 -4.39
CA THR A 97 0.10 16.98 -5.46
C THR A 97 -1.16 16.11 -5.56
N ASN A 98 -1.30 15.40 -6.68
CA ASN A 98 -2.40 14.47 -6.86
C ASN A 98 -2.28 13.28 -5.89
N TYR A 99 -3.42 12.90 -5.32
CA TYR A 99 -3.55 11.69 -4.54
C TYR A 99 -3.87 10.52 -5.46
N VAL A 100 -2.91 9.63 -5.64
CA VAL A 100 -3.08 8.39 -6.43
C VAL A 100 -2.45 7.24 -5.66
N VAL A 101 -3.23 6.20 -5.39
CA VAL A 101 -2.79 5.02 -4.62
C VAL A 101 -2.28 3.94 -5.57
N GLN A 102 -1.20 3.29 -5.20
CA GLN A 102 -0.66 2.16 -5.96
C GLN A 102 -1.72 1.05 -6.11
N PRO A 103 -1.92 0.51 -7.33
CA PRO A 103 -2.81 -0.62 -7.56
C PRO A 103 -2.46 -1.85 -6.70
N LEU A 104 -3.46 -2.70 -6.47
CA LEU A 104 -3.24 -3.99 -5.83
C LEU A 104 -2.44 -4.91 -6.74
N PRO A 105 -1.72 -5.91 -6.17
CA PRO A 105 -1.02 -6.92 -6.95
C PRO A 105 -1.96 -7.64 -7.92
N ILE A 106 -1.44 -8.02 -9.09
CA ILE A 106 -2.16 -8.83 -10.06
C ILE A 106 -2.49 -10.22 -9.50
N THR A 107 -3.52 -10.86 -10.06
CA THR A 107 -3.89 -12.25 -9.78
C THR A 107 -3.92 -13.06 -11.06
N ASN A 108 -4.10 -14.39 -10.93
CA ASN A 108 -4.21 -15.32 -12.04
C ASN A 108 -3.06 -15.19 -13.05
N PHE A 109 -1.86 -14.89 -12.55
CA PHE A 109 -0.68 -14.88 -13.41
C PHE A 109 -0.43 -16.27 -13.97
N SER A 110 -0.37 -16.37 -15.30
CA SER A 110 -0.18 -17.62 -16.03
C SER A 110 0.81 -17.45 -17.15
N THR A 111 1.55 -18.51 -17.41
CA THR A 111 2.51 -18.59 -18.51
C THR A 111 2.18 -19.80 -19.39
N SER A 112 2.16 -19.61 -20.70
CA SER A 112 2.04 -20.69 -21.68
C SER A 112 3.09 -20.58 -22.77
N ILE A 113 3.52 -21.71 -23.31
CA ILE A 113 4.53 -21.77 -24.38
C ILE A 113 3.89 -22.45 -25.57
N ASP A 114 3.91 -21.78 -26.72
CA ASP A 114 3.60 -22.41 -28.00
C ASP A 114 4.89 -22.93 -28.63
N VAL A 115 5.02 -24.27 -28.65
CA VAL A 115 6.22 -24.96 -29.16
C VAL A 115 6.39 -24.79 -30.68
N LYS A 116 5.27 -24.56 -31.42
CA LYS A 116 5.30 -24.40 -32.86
C LYS A 116 5.81 -23.03 -33.29
N THR A 117 5.40 -21.99 -32.57
CA THR A 117 5.80 -20.62 -32.87
C THR A 117 6.97 -20.16 -32.00
N ASN A 118 7.39 -20.95 -31.03
CA ASN A 118 8.41 -20.62 -30.04
C ASN A 118 8.06 -19.32 -29.26
N GLU A 119 6.77 -19.14 -28.94
CA GLU A 119 6.29 -17.96 -28.25
C GLU A 119 5.92 -18.29 -26.80
N ILE A 120 6.30 -17.39 -25.89
CA ILE A 120 5.88 -17.40 -24.49
C ILE A 120 4.79 -16.34 -24.34
N LYS A 121 3.62 -16.78 -23.88
CA LYS A 121 2.51 -15.89 -23.56
C LYS A 121 2.33 -15.79 -22.04
N LEU A 122 2.34 -14.58 -21.53
CA LEU A 122 2.00 -14.25 -20.15
C LEU A 122 0.61 -13.66 -20.12
N THR A 123 -0.19 -14.05 -19.11
CA THR A 123 -1.51 -13.45 -18.86
C THR A 123 -1.71 -13.21 -17.37
N TRP A 124 -2.51 -12.20 -17.01
CA TRP A 124 -2.83 -11.86 -15.63
C TRP A 124 -4.17 -11.16 -15.53
N SER A 125 -4.68 -11.01 -14.31
CA SER A 125 -5.89 -10.27 -14.02
C SER A 125 -5.60 -9.12 -13.05
N PRO A 126 -6.10 -7.91 -13.29
CA PRO A 126 -6.06 -6.83 -12.33
C PRO A 126 -6.95 -7.14 -11.13
N VAL A 127 -6.61 -6.60 -9.98
CA VAL A 127 -7.46 -6.62 -8.78
C VAL A 127 -8.05 -5.23 -8.56
N ILE A 128 -9.37 -5.17 -8.47
CA ILE A 128 -10.07 -3.92 -8.15
C ILE A 128 -9.98 -3.68 -6.65
N ASP A 129 -9.46 -2.51 -6.26
CA ASP A 129 -9.50 -2.07 -4.87
C ASP A 129 -10.85 -1.42 -4.59
N THR A 130 -11.73 -2.12 -3.90
CA THR A 130 -13.07 -1.63 -3.54
C THR A 130 -13.05 -0.51 -2.48
N LEU A 131 -11.92 -0.31 -1.82
CA LEU A 131 -11.72 0.73 -0.82
C LEU A 131 -11.02 1.98 -1.38
N GLU A 132 -10.56 1.93 -2.67
CA GLU A 132 -9.77 3.02 -3.24
C GLU A 132 -9.89 3.12 -4.76
N ALA A 133 -10.68 4.06 -5.22
CA ALA A 133 -10.95 4.23 -6.65
C ALA A 133 -9.72 4.70 -7.46
N THR A 134 -8.77 5.40 -6.83
CA THR A 134 -7.56 5.87 -7.51
C THR A 134 -6.54 4.77 -7.78
N ALA A 135 -6.71 3.59 -7.16
CA ALA A 135 -5.81 2.44 -7.28
C ALA A 135 -6.10 1.59 -8.54
N THR A 136 -6.50 2.22 -9.64
CA THR A 136 -6.75 1.54 -10.91
C THR A 136 -5.46 1.53 -11.75
N PRO A 137 -4.98 0.35 -12.19
CA PRO A 137 -3.76 0.30 -13.00
C PRO A 137 -3.99 0.90 -14.39
N GLU A 138 -3.12 1.79 -14.83
CA GLU A 138 -3.10 2.32 -16.19
C GLU A 138 -2.40 1.39 -17.18
N GLY A 139 -1.58 0.47 -16.66
CA GLY A 139 -0.83 -0.51 -17.41
C GLY A 139 0.13 -1.28 -16.51
N TYR A 140 1.00 -2.06 -17.12
CA TYR A 140 1.91 -2.98 -16.43
C TYR A 140 3.31 -2.85 -17.01
N VAL A 141 4.30 -3.15 -16.22
CA VAL A 141 5.69 -3.28 -16.70
C VAL A 141 6.10 -4.74 -16.55
N VAL A 142 6.44 -5.37 -17.66
CA VAL A 142 6.92 -6.75 -17.71
C VAL A 142 8.43 -6.74 -17.71
N TYR A 143 9.03 -7.31 -16.69
CA TYR A 143 10.47 -7.51 -16.60
C TYR A 143 10.81 -8.96 -16.94
N VAL A 144 11.83 -9.16 -17.75
CA VAL A 144 12.30 -10.49 -18.16
C VAL A 144 13.74 -10.69 -17.68
N LYS A 145 13.98 -11.86 -17.11
CA LYS A 145 15.31 -12.32 -16.72
C LYS A 145 15.66 -13.57 -17.50
N GLU A 146 16.85 -13.60 -18.12
CA GLU A 146 17.39 -14.76 -18.85
C GLU A 146 18.51 -15.42 -18.04
N GLY A 147 18.28 -16.66 -17.60
CA GLY A 147 19.26 -17.40 -16.79
C GLY A 147 19.69 -16.62 -15.54
N ASP A 148 21.00 -16.47 -15.34
CA ASP A 148 21.60 -15.77 -14.19
C ASP A 148 21.83 -14.27 -14.40
N LYS A 149 21.42 -13.72 -15.56
CA LYS A 149 21.56 -12.30 -15.86
C LYS A 149 20.62 -11.46 -14.99
N ASP A 150 20.83 -10.15 -14.95
CA ASP A 150 19.89 -9.21 -14.36
C ASP A 150 18.60 -9.10 -15.18
N TYR A 151 17.55 -8.56 -14.54
CA TYR A 151 16.32 -8.22 -15.26
C TYR A 151 16.60 -7.16 -16.33
N ASP A 152 15.84 -7.22 -17.42
CA ASP A 152 15.84 -6.16 -18.44
C ASP A 152 15.26 -4.84 -17.90
N ASN A 153 15.25 -3.79 -18.74
CA ASN A 153 14.72 -2.47 -18.36
C ASN A 153 13.18 -2.40 -18.28
N GLY A 154 12.50 -3.55 -18.46
CA GLY A 154 11.05 -3.65 -18.45
C GLY A 154 10.38 -3.14 -19.73
N ARG A 155 9.22 -3.69 -20.04
CA ARG A 155 8.38 -3.32 -21.18
C ARG A 155 7.00 -2.93 -20.70
N TYR A 156 6.60 -1.68 -20.98
CA TYR A 156 5.27 -1.19 -20.64
C TYR A 156 4.21 -1.77 -21.58
N VAL A 157 3.13 -2.31 -21.02
CA VAL A 157 1.96 -2.83 -21.75
C VAL A 157 0.67 -2.37 -21.08
N LYS A 158 -0.35 -2.07 -21.89
CA LYS A 158 -1.68 -1.70 -21.40
C LYS A 158 -2.63 -2.90 -21.30
N SER A 159 -2.32 -3.98 -22.02
CA SER A 159 -3.12 -5.20 -22.02
C SER A 159 -2.84 -6.06 -20.76
N HIS A 160 -3.73 -7.02 -20.52
CA HIS A 160 -3.56 -8.03 -19.47
C HIS A 160 -2.81 -9.28 -19.99
N GLU A 161 -2.11 -9.12 -21.09
CA GLU A 161 -1.28 -10.15 -21.70
C GLU A 161 -0.01 -9.57 -22.34
N PHE A 162 1.00 -10.39 -22.42
CA PHE A 162 2.25 -10.08 -23.09
C PHE A 162 2.78 -11.34 -23.79
N VAL A 163 3.22 -11.17 -25.04
CA VAL A 163 3.80 -12.25 -25.84
C VAL A 163 5.24 -11.90 -26.21
N MET A 164 6.13 -12.84 -26.05
CA MET A 164 7.52 -12.73 -26.46
C MET A 164 8.01 -14.03 -27.11
N LYS A 165 8.99 -13.94 -27.99
CA LYS A 165 9.67 -15.14 -28.51
C LYS A 165 10.64 -15.67 -27.46
N ALA A 166 10.59 -16.99 -27.24
CA ALA A 166 11.65 -17.66 -26.52
C ALA A 166 12.94 -17.57 -27.33
N LYS A 167 14.06 -17.30 -26.68
CA LYS A 167 15.35 -17.45 -27.32
C LYS A 167 15.73 -18.94 -27.29
N PRO A 168 16.13 -19.55 -28.42
CA PRO A 168 16.73 -20.88 -28.36
C PRO A 168 18.03 -20.79 -27.57
N ASP A 169 18.33 -21.84 -26.81
CA ASP A 169 19.61 -22.03 -26.14
C ASP A 169 20.73 -22.18 -27.15
#